data_82e1c9c157be3aa386a0f3c5c6d7c1a7
#
_entry.id   82e1c9c157be3aa386a0f3c5c6d7c1a7
#
_cell.length_a   1.000
_cell.length_b   1.000
_cell.length_c   1.000
_cell.angle_alpha   90.00
_cell.angle_beta   90.00
_cell.angle_gamma   90.00
#
_symmetry.space_group_name_H-M   'P 1'
#
loop_
_entity.id
_entity.type
_entity.pdbx_description
1 polymer ?
#
loop_
_entity_poly.entity_id
_entity_poly.type
_entity_poly.pdbx_seq_one_letter_code
_entity_poly.pdbx_strand_id
1 'polypeptide(L)'
;MTQLLIRLFIRRPNSPQDSRVRAAYGNLASVVGMVCNILLCLGKFVVGTLFGSIAITADALNNLSDASSNIVSLVGFKLAAKAPDAEHPYGHARFEYLAGLVVSVTILGIGFSLLKESVTKVLHPTPVQFGWLTVAVLVVSILVKLWMSGFNRTIGRIIASETLIATAADSRNDVLSTAAVLVAAILCRVTGWDVLDG
;
A
#
# COMPACT_ATOMS: atom_id res chain seq x y z
N MET A 1 9.41 -15.82 -3.26
CA MET A 1 8.24 -15.36 -4.05
C MET A 1 8.61 -14.22 -4.99
N THR A 2 9.26 -13.14 -4.56
CA THR A 2 9.65 -12.00 -5.43
C THR A 2 10.43 -12.42 -6.68
N GLN A 3 11.50 -13.21 -6.53
CA GLN A 3 12.30 -13.68 -7.67
C GLN A 3 11.53 -14.60 -8.63
N LEU A 4 10.57 -15.34 -8.13
CA LEU A 4 9.73 -16.23 -8.93
C LEU A 4 8.77 -15.40 -9.81
N LEU A 5 8.13 -14.36 -9.24
CA LEU A 5 7.30 -13.43 -10.00
C LEU A 5 8.11 -12.69 -11.07
N ILE A 6 9.31 -12.21 -10.73
CA ILE A 6 10.19 -11.54 -11.69
C ILE A 6 10.52 -12.47 -12.86
N ARG A 7 10.93 -13.72 -12.59
CA ARG A 7 11.26 -14.69 -13.63
C ARG A 7 10.08 -15.08 -14.52
N LEU A 8 8.87 -15.11 -13.95
CA LEU A 8 7.65 -15.53 -14.66
C LEU A 8 7.14 -14.44 -15.61
N PHE A 9 7.25 -13.17 -15.20
CA PHE A 9 6.64 -12.05 -15.93
C PHE A 9 7.65 -11.18 -16.70
N ILE A 10 8.96 -11.28 -16.41
CA ILE A 10 9.99 -10.43 -17.03
C ILE A 10 10.91 -11.26 -17.89
N ARG A 11 10.80 -11.11 -19.23
CA ARG A 11 11.56 -11.89 -20.22
C ARG A 11 13.06 -11.64 -20.24
N ARG A 12 13.57 -10.50 -19.77
CA ARG A 12 14.99 -10.12 -19.75
C ARG A 12 15.35 -9.40 -18.46
N PRO A 13 15.49 -10.11 -17.33
CA PRO A 13 15.70 -9.48 -16.02
C PRO A 13 17.06 -8.76 -15.88
N ASN A 14 18.02 -8.99 -16.80
CA ASN A 14 19.40 -8.53 -16.68
C ASN A 14 19.67 -7.15 -17.32
N SER A 15 18.67 -6.43 -17.83
CA SER A 15 18.85 -5.13 -18.48
C SER A 15 17.90 -4.07 -17.88
N PRO A 16 18.05 -3.71 -16.59
CA PRO A 16 17.14 -2.77 -15.93
C PRO A 16 17.24 -1.33 -16.43
N GLN A 17 18.27 -1.01 -17.24
CA GLN A 17 18.46 0.32 -17.85
C GLN A 17 17.63 0.49 -19.13
N ASP A 18 17.15 -0.60 -19.75
CA ASP A 18 16.22 -0.52 -20.88
C ASP A 18 14.86 -0.01 -20.39
N SER A 19 14.35 1.07 -21.00
CA SER A 19 13.09 1.70 -20.62
C SER A 19 11.90 0.73 -20.65
N ARG A 20 11.89 -0.22 -21.58
CA ARG A 20 10.85 -1.24 -21.69
C ARG A 20 10.92 -2.27 -20.56
N VAL A 21 12.13 -2.68 -20.19
CA VAL A 21 12.35 -3.61 -19.07
C VAL A 21 12.00 -2.92 -17.74
N ARG A 22 12.45 -1.66 -17.60
CA ARG A 22 12.11 -0.83 -16.43
C ARG A 22 10.59 -0.69 -16.25
N ALA A 23 9.86 -0.37 -17.33
CA ALA A 23 8.41 -0.29 -17.31
C ALA A 23 7.75 -1.64 -16.99
N ALA A 24 8.30 -2.77 -17.47
CA ALA A 24 7.78 -4.09 -17.14
C ALA A 24 7.89 -4.39 -15.64
N TYR A 25 9.00 -4.02 -14.99
CA TYR A 25 9.17 -4.12 -13.54
C TYR A 25 8.18 -3.24 -12.78
N GLY A 26 8.04 -1.96 -13.20
CA GLY A 26 7.10 -1.02 -12.59
C GLY A 26 5.65 -1.48 -12.73
N ASN A 27 5.26 -1.91 -13.93
CA ASN A 27 3.92 -2.47 -14.20
C ASN A 27 3.64 -3.71 -13.35
N LEU A 28 4.60 -4.64 -13.24
CA LEU A 28 4.46 -5.82 -12.40
C LEU A 28 4.23 -5.43 -10.93
N ALA A 29 5.03 -4.51 -10.39
CA ALA A 29 4.91 -4.06 -9.02
C ALA A 29 3.55 -3.37 -8.76
N SER A 30 3.13 -2.50 -9.67
CA SER A 30 1.84 -1.79 -9.56
C SER A 30 0.65 -2.73 -9.65
N VAL A 31 0.66 -3.70 -10.59
CA VAL A 31 -0.43 -4.68 -10.72
C VAL A 31 -0.51 -5.59 -9.50
N VAL A 32 0.62 -6.11 -9.01
CA VAL A 32 0.65 -6.95 -7.81
C VAL A 32 0.16 -6.16 -6.60
N GLY A 33 0.63 -4.91 -6.43
CA GLY A 33 0.18 -4.03 -5.36
C GLY A 33 -1.32 -3.75 -5.42
N MET A 34 -1.84 -3.42 -6.60
CA MET A 34 -3.27 -3.19 -6.83
C MET A 34 -4.12 -4.43 -6.46
N VAL A 35 -3.73 -5.61 -6.95
CA VAL A 35 -4.46 -6.85 -6.66
C VAL A 35 -4.44 -7.18 -5.18
N CYS A 36 -3.30 -7.08 -4.51
CA CYS A 36 -3.20 -7.33 -3.07
C CYS A 36 -4.07 -6.35 -2.27
N ASN A 37 -4.02 -5.06 -2.58
CA ASN A 37 -4.83 -4.05 -1.88
C ASN A 37 -6.34 -4.23 -2.12
N ILE A 38 -6.75 -4.61 -3.33
CA ILE A 38 -8.16 -4.95 -3.61
C ILE A 38 -8.60 -6.18 -2.81
N LEU A 39 -7.79 -7.23 -2.75
CA LEU A 39 -8.12 -8.43 -1.97
C LEU A 39 -8.21 -8.12 -0.47
N LEU A 40 -7.28 -7.32 0.06
CA LEU A 40 -7.32 -6.85 1.45
C LEU A 40 -8.55 -5.97 1.71
N CYS A 41 -8.87 -5.06 0.80
CA CYS A 41 -10.08 -4.22 0.88
C CYS A 41 -11.34 -5.08 0.95
N LEU A 42 -11.52 -6.01 0.02
CA LEU A 42 -12.69 -6.90 -0.02
C LEU A 42 -12.79 -7.76 1.25
N GLY A 43 -11.69 -8.39 1.68
CA GLY A 43 -11.66 -9.21 2.88
C GLY A 43 -12.03 -8.42 4.14
N LYS A 44 -11.44 -7.24 4.33
CA LYS A 44 -11.74 -6.35 5.46
C LYS A 44 -13.16 -5.79 5.39
N PHE A 45 -13.63 -5.40 4.20
CA PHE A 45 -14.98 -4.88 4.02
C PHE A 45 -16.04 -5.91 4.40
N VAL A 46 -15.90 -7.16 3.92
CA VAL A 46 -16.80 -8.26 4.27
C VAL A 46 -16.79 -8.50 5.79
N VAL A 47 -15.63 -8.59 6.42
CA VAL A 47 -15.53 -8.81 7.86
C VAL A 47 -16.04 -7.61 8.64
N GLY A 48 -15.70 -6.38 8.24
CA GLY A 48 -16.17 -5.15 8.87
C GLY A 48 -17.69 -5.04 8.87
N THR A 49 -18.33 -5.36 7.74
CA THR A 49 -19.81 -5.33 7.61
C THR A 49 -20.49 -6.46 8.38
N LEU A 50 -19.97 -7.69 8.33
CA LEU A 50 -20.54 -8.84 9.04
C LEU A 50 -20.49 -8.69 10.56
N PHE A 51 -19.44 -8.08 11.08
CA PHE A 51 -19.24 -7.89 12.53
C PHE A 51 -19.56 -6.47 13.02
N GLY A 52 -20.05 -5.59 12.13
CA GLY A 52 -20.44 -4.21 12.48
C GLY A 52 -19.25 -3.34 12.93
N SER A 53 -18.00 -3.69 12.52
CA SER A 53 -16.81 -2.95 12.91
C SER A 53 -16.52 -1.79 11.95
N ILE A 54 -16.80 -0.57 12.39
CA ILE A 54 -16.51 0.65 11.63
C ILE A 54 -15.00 0.79 11.40
N ALA A 55 -14.17 0.44 12.38
CA ALA A 55 -12.72 0.53 12.27
C ALA A 55 -12.15 -0.36 11.15
N ILE A 56 -12.63 -1.62 11.02
CA ILE A 56 -12.21 -2.52 9.95
C ILE A 56 -12.71 -2.03 8.59
N THR A 57 -13.92 -1.48 8.53
CA THR A 57 -14.47 -0.91 7.30
C THR A 57 -13.68 0.33 6.85
N ALA A 58 -13.28 1.20 7.78
CA ALA A 58 -12.40 2.33 7.50
C ALA A 58 -11.01 1.87 6.98
N ASP A 59 -10.44 0.83 7.59
CA ASP A 59 -9.17 0.24 7.14
C ASP A 59 -9.30 -0.44 5.76
N ALA A 60 -10.47 -0.98 5.41
CA ALA A 60 -10.77 -1.44 4.05
C ALA A 60 -10.74 -0.29 3.03
N LEU A 61 -11.30 0.87 3.37
CA LEU A 61 -11.25 2.07 2.51
C LEU A 61 -9.82 2.59 2.33
N ASN A 62 -8.97 2.50 3.36
CA ASN A 62 -7.55 2.82 3.23
C ASN A 62 -6.88 1.93 2.17
N ASN A 63 -7.11 0.61 2.20
CA ASN A 63 -6.57 -0.29 1.16
C ASN A 63 -7.11 0.02 -0.24
N LEU A 64 -8.33 0.55 -0.36
CA LEU A 64 -8.86 1.01 -1.66
C LEU A 64 -8.10 2.25 -2.16
N SER A 65 -7.75 3.19 -1.28
CA SER A 65 -6.91 4.35 -1.61
C SER A 65 -5.51 3.91 -2.07
N ASP A 66 -4.92 2.91 -1.42
CA ASP A 66 -3.62 2.34 -1.82
C ASP A 66 -3.71 1.66 -3.20
N ALA A 67 -4.82 0.96 -3.48
CA ALA A 67 -5.06 0.40 -4.81
C ALA A 67 -5.11 1.51 -5.88
N SER A 68 -5.72 2.65 -5.58
CA SER A 68 -5.77 3.82 -6.46
C SER A 68 -4.37 4.41 -6.71
N SER A 69 -3.51 4.51 -5.69
CA SER A 69 -2.11 4.92 -5.83
C SER A 69 -1.31 3.96 -6.72
N ASN A 70 -1.58 2.65 -6.65
CA ASN A 70 -0.98 1.67 -7.55
C ASN A 70 -1.44 1.85 -9.01
N ILE A 71 -2.69 2.28 -9.25
CA ILE A 71 -3.19 2.62 -10.59
C ILE A 71 -2.42 3.82 -11.15
N VAL A 72 -2.22 4.87 -10.35
CA VAL A 72 -1.43 6.05 -10.75
C VAL A 72 0.00 5.64 -11.12
N SER A 73 0.64 4.80 -10.32
CA SER A 73 1.97 4.26 -10.60
C SER A 73 1.99 3.46 -11.92
N LEU A 74 1.00 2.59 -12.14
CA LEU A 74 0.87 1.79 -13.37
C LEU A 74 0.75 2.69 -14.61
N VAL A 75 -0.08 3.72 -14.55
CA VAL A 75 -0.23 4.70 -15.65
C VAL A 75 1.09 5.44 -15.87
N GLY A 76 1.74 5.89 -14.81
CA GLY A 76 3.04 6.57 -14.88
C GLY A 76 4.11 5.73 -15.58
N PHE A 77 4.26 4.45 -15.21
CA PHE A 77 5.20 3.54 -15.87
C PHE A 77 4.85 3.25 -17.32
N LYS A 78 3.57 3.10 -17.65
CA LYS A 78 3.11 2.90 -19.05
C LYS A 78 3.39 4.13 -19.91
N LEU A 79 3.13 5.33 -19.41
CA LEU A 79 3.41 6.58 -20.11
C LEU A 79 4.92 6.79 -20.27
N ALA A 80 5.71 6.56 -19.22
CA ALA A 80 7.15 6.70 -19.25
C ALA A 80 7.83 5.79 -20.28
N ALA A 81 7.21 4.66 -20.61
CA ALA A 81 7.72 3.71 -21.64
C ALA A 81 7.45 4.13 -23.09
N LYS A 82 6.65 5.20 -23.32
CA LYS A 82 6.40 5.70 -24.69
C LYS A 82 7.67 6.23 -25.34
N ALA A 83 7.83 5.95 -26.64
CA ALA A 83 8.90 6.52 -27.45
C ALA A 83 8.75 8.04 -27.58
N PRO A 84 9.85 8.76 -27.86
CA PRO A 84 9.79 10.18 -28.24
C PRO A 84 8.80 10.43 -29.37
N ASP A 85 8.07 11.52 -29.29
CA ASP A 85 7.13 12.03 -30.30
C ASP A 85 7.40 13.52 -30.59
N ALA A 86 6.61 14.13 -31.48
CA ALA A 86 6.80 15.52 -31.88
C ALA A 86 6.60 16.51 -30.71
N GLU A 87 5.74 16.18 -29.75
CA GLU A 87 5.47 17.02 -28.58
C GLU A 87 6.48 16.78 -27.46
N HIS A 88 7.05 15.56 -27.39
CA HIS A 88 8.03 15.15 -26.38
C HIS A 88 9.30 14.56 -27.03
N PRO A 89 10.16 15.42 -27.64
CA PRO A 89 11.36 14.98 -28.36
C PRO A 89 12.37 14.21 -27.49
N TYR A 90 12.39 14.49 -26.18
CA TYR A 90 13.27 13.82 -25.21
C TYR A 90 12.64 12.57 -24.58
N GLY A 91 11.44 12.16 -25.06
CA GLY A 91 10.70 11.02 -24.55
C GLY A 91 9.87 11.32 -23.31
N HIS A 92 9.22 10.29 -22.78
CA HIS A 92 8.17 10.37 -21.77
C HIS A 92 8.65 9.93 -20.38
N ALA A 93 9.94 9.69 -20.15
CA ALA A 93 10.48 9.16 -18.88
C ALA A 93 10.08 9.97 -17.63
N ARG A 94 9.82 11.28 -17.80
CA ARG A 94 9.40 12.17 -16.70
C ARG A 94 8.03 11.84 -16.12
N PHE A 95 7.17 11.12 -16.84
CA PHE A 95 5.86 10.70 -16.31
C PHE A 95 5.98 9.76 -15.10
N GLU A 96 7.08 9.01 -14.98
CA GLU A 96 7.34 8.23 -13.76
C GLU A 96 7.51 9.12 -12.52
N TYR A 97 8.25 10.23 -12.66
CA TYR A 97 8.44 11.19 -11.56
C TYR A 97 7.16 11.94 -11.21
N LEU A 98 6.33 12.27 -12.21
CA LEU A 98 5.02 12.88 -11.99
C LEU A 98 4.08 11.91 -11.25
N ALA A 99 4.05 10.64 -11.66
CA ALA A 99 3.30 9.62 -10.94
C ALA A 99 3.81 9.45 -9.50
N GLY A 100 5.13 9.43 -9.29
CA GLY A 100 5.75 9.40 -7.97
C GLY A 100 5.36 10.61 -7.11
N LEU A 101 5.30 11.80 -7.69
CA LEU A 101 4.85 13.01 -7.01
C LEU A 101 3.38 12.88 -6.55
N VAL A 102 2.49 12.44 -7.45
CA VAL A 102 1.07 12.23 -7.12
C VAL A 102 0.92 11.21 -5.99
N VAL A 103 1.61 10.07 -6.07
CA VAL A 103 1.61 9.05 -5.01
C VAL A 103 2.11 9.63 -3.69
N SER A 104 3.23 10.37 -3.70
CA SER A 104 3.80 10.96 -2.47
C SER A 104 2.85 11.99 -1.84
N VAL A 105 2.19 12.83 -2.64
CA VAL A 105 1.18 13.79 -2.13
C VAL A 105 -0.03 13.06 -1.55
N THR A 106 -0.46 11.96 -2.18
CA THR A 106 -1.55 11.12 -1.66
C THR A 106 -1.18 10.52 -0.30
N ILE A 107 0.03 9.94 -0.18
CA ILE A 107 0.54 9.38 1.09
C ILE A 107 0.59 10.44 2.19
N LEU A 108 1.08 11.65 1.88
CA LEU A 108 1.08 12.76 2.83
C LEU A 108 -0.34 13.15 3.26
N GLY A 109 -1.29 13.22 2.33
CA GLY A 109 -2.70 13.51 2.62
C GLY A 109 -3.33 12.47 3.55
N ILE A 110 -3.08 11.17 3.28
CA ILE A 110 -3.51 10.07 4.15
C ILE A 110 -2.86 10.19 5.53
N GLY A 111 -1.55 10.46 5.60
CA GLY A 111 -0.84 10.66 6.86
C GLY A 111 -1.43 11.77 7.73
N PHE A 112 -1.80 12.91 7.13
CA PHE A 112 -2.50 13.99 7.83
C PHE A 112 -3.90 13.57 8.31
N SER A 113 -4.64 12.81 7.51
CA SER A 113 -5.96 12.30 7.89
C SER A 113 -5.86 11.35 9.08
N LEU A 114 -4.90 10.42 9.05
CA LEU A 114 -4.63 9.47 10.14
C LEU A 114 -4.20 10.19 11.41
N LEU A 115 -3.35 11.22 11.31
CA LEU A 115 -2.96 12.04 12.47
C LEU A 115 -4.18 12.71 13.12
N LYS A 116 -5.05 13.33 12.31
CA LYS A 116 -6.28 13.96 12.79
C LYS A 116 -7.21 12.94 13.46
N GLU A 117 -7.37 11.76 12.85
CA GLU A 117 -8.21 10.70 13.39
C GLU A 117 -7.65 10.15 14.71
N SER A 118 -6.34 9.94 14.81
CA SER A 118 -5.67 9.51 16.03
C SER A 118 -5.88 10.51 17.18
N VAL A 119 -5.70 11.81 16.92
CA VAL A 119 -5.96 12.85 17.92
C VAL A 119 -7.42 12.83 18.37
N THR A 120 -8.36 12.65 17.44
CA THR A 120 -9.80 12.59 17.75
C THR A 120 -10.13 11.36 18.61
N LYS A 121 -9.55 10.20 18.32
CA LYS A 121 -9.75 8.97 19.10
C LYS A 121 -9.16 9.07 20.52
N VAL A 122 -8.01 9.72 20.68
CA VAL A 122 -7.45 9.99 22.02
C VAL A 122 -8.38 10.85 22.86
N LEU A 123 -9.00 11.87 22.23
CA LEU A 123 -9.93 12.78 22.92
C LEU A 123 -11.31 12.18 23.19
N HIS A 124 -11.75 11.27 22.30
CA HIS A 124 -13.06 10.63 22.33
C HIS A 124 -12.91 9.12 22.08
N PRO A 125 -12.48 8.33 23.08
CA PRO A 125 -12.28 6.89 22.95
C PRO A 125 -13.59 6.20 22.57
N THR A 126 -13.54 5.36 21.53
CA THR A 126 -14.68 4.51 21.11
C THR A 126 -14.33 3.05 21.38
N PRO A 127 -15.18 2.26 22.05
CA PRO A 127 -14.90 0.86 22.33
C PRO A 127 -14.80 0.07 21.04
N VAL A 128 -13.69 -0.65 20.85
CA VAL A 128 -13.49 -1.52 19.70
C VAL A 128 -13.97 -2.92 20.03
N GLN A 129 -14.89 -3.46 19.23
CA GLN A 129 -15.36 -4.83 19.40
C GLN A 129 -14.37 -5.79 18.70
N PHE A 130 -13.55 -6.47 19.49
CA PHE A 130 -12.60 -7.46 18.99
C PHE A 130 -13.17 -8.89 19.02
N GLY A 131 -13.38 -9.44 17.82
CA GLY A 131 -13.57 -10.88 17.62
C GLY A 131 -12.27 -11.57 17.17
N TRP A 132 -12.15 -12.89 17.35
CA TRP A 132 -11.02 -13.67 16.82
C TRP A 132 -10.83 -13.51 15.32
N LEU A 133 -11.91 -13.32 14.57
CA LEU A 133 -11.84 -13.12 13.12
C LEU A 133 -11.24 -11.75 12.78
N THR A 134 -11.52 -10.72 13.57
CA THR A 134 -10.86 -9.40 13.46
C THR A 134 -9.36 -9.53 13.59
N VAL A 135 -8.89 -10.21 14.65
CA VAL A 135 -7.46 -10.45 14.88
C VAL A 135 -6.84 -11.21 13.70
N ALA A 136 -7.49 -12.27 13.22
CA ALA A 136 -6.99 -13.05 12.09
C ALA A 136 -6.84 -12.20 10.82
N VAL A 137 -7.82 -11.36 10.49
CA VAL A 137 -7.80 -10.46 9.33
C VAL A 137 -6.71 -9.41 9.47
N LEU A 138 -6.51 -8.82 10.65
CA LEU A 138 -5.42 -7.86 10.89
C LEU A 138 -4.05 -8.52 10.75
N VAL A 139 -3.85 -9.72 11.29
CA VAL A 139 -2.60 -10.48 11.16
C VAL A 139 -2.30 -10.81 9.69
N VAL A 140 -3.29 -11.31 8.94
CA VAL A 140 -3.14 -11.57 7.49
C VAL A 140 -2.81 -10.28 6.75
N SER A 141 -3.48 -9.18 7.08
CA SER A 141 -3.19 -7.87 6.47
C SER A 141 -1.74 -7.44 6.73
N ILE A 142 -1.25 -7.54 7.96
CA ILE A 142 0.14 -7.25 8.32
C ILE A 142 1.11 -8.08 7.48
N LEU A 143 0.89 -9.40 7.38
CA LEU A 143 1.78 -10.29 6.63
C LEU A 143 1.81 -9.96 5.13
N VAL A 144 0.64 -9.69 4.54
CA VAL A 144 0.55 -9.28 3.13
C VAL A 144 1.23 -7.94 2.89
N LYS A 145 1.00 -6.93 3.74
CA LYS A 145 1.62 -5.59 3.62
C LYS A 145 3.14 -5.64 3.84
N LEU A 146 3.64 -6.46 4.77
CA LEU A 146 5.08 -6.69 4.95
C LEU A 146 5.71 -7.27 3.69
N TRP A 147 5.06 -8.29 3.12
CA TRP A 147 5.54 -8.88 1.87
C TRP A 147 5.50 -7.86 0.72
N MET A 148 4.43 -7.07 0.57
CA MET A 148 4.31 -6.02 -0.44
C MET A 148 5.41 -4.96 -0.28
N SER A 149 5.67 -4.51 0.95
CA SER A 149 6.75 -3.56 1.23
C SER A 149 8.10 -4.10 0.77
N GLY A 150 8.44 -5.34 1.14
CA GLY A 150 9.67 -6.01 0.69
C GLY A 150 9.75 -6.19 -0.82
N PHE A 151 8.64 -6.55 -1.45
CA PHE A 151 8.52 -6.72 -2.90
C PHE A 151 8.74 -5.40 -3.65
N ASN A 152 8.02 -4.34 -3.30
CA ASN A 152 8.13 -3.02 -3.91
C ASN A 152 9.52 -2.41 -3.69
N ARG A 153 10.09 -2.56 -2.48
CA ARG A 153 11.45 -2.09 -2.18
C ARG A 153 12.51 -2.80 -3.02
N THR A 154 12.36 -4.11 -3.22
CA THR A 154 13.30 -4.89 -4.03
C THR A 154 13.25 -4.44 -5.48
N ILE A 155 12.06 -4.34 -6.07
CA ILE A 155 11.89 -3.88 -7.45
C ILE A 155 12.33 -2.41 -7.59
N GLY A 156 11.89 -1.54 -6.67
CA GLY A 156 12.25 -0.12 -6.69
C GLY A 156 13.77 0.10 -6.70
N ARG A 157 14.53 -0.72 -5.96
CA ARG A 157 16.01 -0.69 -5.99
C ARG A 157 16.60 -1.19 -7.30
N ILE A 158 16.02 -2.25 -7.89
CA ILE A 158 16.51 -2.81 -9.17
C ILE A 158 16.41 -1.77 -10.29
N ILE A 159 15.29 -1.05 -10.35
CA ILE A 159 15.03 -0.06 -11.41
C ILE A 159 15.29 1.39 -10.97
N ALA A 160 15.82 1.61 -9.76
CA ALA A 160 16.03 2.94 -9.16
C ALA A 160 14.77 3.84 -9.26
N SER A 161 13.60 3.31 -8.84
CA SER A 161 12.30 4.01 -8.88
C SER A 161 11.92 4.52 -7.50
N GLU A 162 11.92 5.84 -7.33
CA GLU A 162 11.48 6.51 -6.11
C GLU A 162 9.98 6.29 -5.84
N THR A 163 9.18 6.17 -6.90
CA THR A 163 7.74 5.85 -6.80
C THR A 163 7.51 4.52 -6.07
N LEU A 164 8.24 3.46 -6.44
CA LEU A 164 8.11 2.15 -5.78
C LEU A 164 8.71 2.14 -4.38
N ILE A 165 9.75 2.93 -4.13
CA ILE A 165 10.33 3.10 -2.79
C ILE A 165 9.34 3.79 -1.86
N ALA A 166 8.65 4.84 -2.35
CA ALA A 166 7.58 5.52 -1.62
C ALA A 166 6.41 4.57 -1.30
N THR A 167 5.93 3.80 -2.28
CA THR A 167 4.88 2.79 -2.07
C THR A 167 5.31 1.68 -1.08
N ALA A 168 6.60 1.31 -1.08
CA ALA A 168 7.13 0.35 -0.11
C ALA A 168 7.15 0.92 1.32
N ALA A 169 7.47 2.21 1.47
CA ALA A 169 7.45 2.89 2.76
C ALA A 169 6.01 3.03 3.29
N ASP A 170 5.06 3.37 2.41
CA ASP A 170 3.64 3.42 2.70
C ASP A 170 3.12 2.08 3.25
N SER A 171 3.33 0.99 2.52
CA SER A 171 2.95 -0.36 2.98
C SER A 171 3.58 -0.73 4.34
N ARG A 172 4.78 -0.20 4.66
CA ARG A 172 5.42 -0.41 5.96
C ARG A 172 4.76 0.44 7.06
N ASN A 173 4.34 1.65 6.75
CA ASN A 173 3.61 2.50 7.69
C ASN A 173 2.25 1.88 8.03
N ASP A 174 1.55 1.30 7.06
CA ASP A 174 0.31 0.55 7.28
C ASP A 174 0.51 -0.64 8.25
N VAL A 175 1.64 -1.36 8.10
CA VAL A 175 2.00 -2.43 9.05
C VAL A 175 2.16 -1.89 10.46
N LEU A 176 2.88 -0.77 10.62
CA LEU A 176 3.10 -0.17 11.93
C LEU A 176 1.77 0.30 12.56
N SER A 177 0.91 0.96 11.78
CA SER A 177 -0.41 1.40 12.23
C SER A 177 -1.29 0.22 12.64
N THR A 178 -1.39 -0.80 11.77
CA THR A 178 -2.19 -2.00 12.04
C THR A 178 -1.65 -2.80 13.24
N ALA A 179 -0.32 -2.87 13.40
CA ALA A 179 0.32 -3.53 14.55
C ALA A 179 0.06 -2.77 15.85
N ALA A 180 0.11 -1.43 15.82
CA ALA A 180 -0.22 -0.61 16.98
C ALA A 180 -1.67 -0.82 17.43
N VAL A 181 -2.62 -0.82 16.47
CA VAL A 181 -4.04 -1.12 16.75
C VAL A 181 -4.20 -2.53 17.35
N LEU A 182 -3.52 -3.53 16.79
CA LEU A 182 -3.58 -4.90 17.31
C LEU A 182 -3.04 -5.01 18.73
N VAL A 183 -1.91 -4.35 19.02
CA VAL A 183 -1.30 -4.33 20.38
C VAL A 183 -2.22 -3.60 21.36
N ALA A 184 -2.72 -2.42 20.99
CA ALA A 184 -3.67 -1.66 21.82
C ALA A 184 -4.89 -2.51 22.19
N ALA A 185 -5.45 -3.20 21.22
CA ALA A 185 -6.58 -4.09 21.40
C ALA A 185 -6.31 -5.26 22.36
N ILE A 186 -5.16 -5.90 22.23
CA ILE A 186 -4.74 -6.97 23.14
C ILE A 186 -4.58 -6.41 24.56
N LEU A 187 -3.95 -5.25 24.69
CA LEU A 187 -3.77 -4.58 26.00
C LEU A 187 -5.11 -4.20 26.63
N CYS A 188 -6.04 -3.60 25.88
CA CYS A 188 -7.39 -3.29 26.36
C CYS A 188 -8.09 -4.55 26.92
N ARG A 189 -7.99 -5.67 26.21
CA ARG A 189 -8.60 -6.92 26.64
C ARG A 189 -7.97 -7.52 27.91
N VAL A 190 -6.65 -7.36 28.09
CA VAL A 190 -5.93 -7.90 29.25
C VAL A 190 -6.07 -6.99 30.47
N THR A 191 -6.06 -5.67 30.27
CA THR A 191 -6.09 -4.68 31.36
C THR A 191 -7.47 -4.16 31.71
N GLY A 192 -8.46 -4.31 30.81
CA GLY A 192 -9.79 -3.73 30.97
C GLY A 192 -9.82 -2.19 30.87
N TRP A 193 -8.77 -1.58 30.32
CA TRP A 193 -8.66 -0.13 30.15
C TRP A 193 -9.03 0.28 28.71
N ASP A 194 -10.29 0.71 28.52
CA ASP A 194 -10.81 1.13 27.20
C ASP A 194 -10.10 2.37 26.64
N VAL A 195 -9.36 3.13 27.47
CA VAL A 195 -8.62 4.34 27.07
C VAL A 195 -7.41 4.03 26.17
N LEU A 196 -6.89 2.79 26.19
CA LEU A 196 -5.72 2.39 25.41
C LEU A 196 -6.03 2.16 23.91
N ASP A 197 -7.30 2.23 23.53
CA ASP A 197 -7.77 2.05 22.15
C ASP A 197 -7.80 3.37 21.34
N GLY A 198 -7.49 4.47 21.95
CA GLY A 198 -7.31 5.79 21.34
C GLY A 198 -5.86 6.06 21.04
#